data_c4ca083834aed082bdee421bff04be31
#
_entry.id   c4ca083834aed082bdee421bff04be31
#
_cell.length_a   1.000
_cell.length_b   1.000
_cell.length_c   1.000
_cell.angle_alpha   90.00
_cell.angle_beta   90.00
_cell.angle_gamma   90.00
#
_symmetry.space_group_name_H-M   'P 1'
#
loop_
_entity.id
_entity.type
_entity.pdbx_description
1 polymer ?
#
loop_
_entity_poly.entity_id
_entity_poly.type
_entity_poly.pdbx_seq_one_letter_code
_entity_poly.pdbx_strand_id
1 'polypeptide(L)'
;MKLSKSYKTFLAVNAIVLIFISALMIYPYLNQLAIALNDGNDSALGGITIFPRKFTLINFQTILSDPSVGKATLVSVLRTVLNVVIHLFVTFSAAYALTRRNLRGRSVINKVFMLTMYINAGTIPTYILYRYLGLINNFWVYVLPYSFSFYNMIIMRSFIQELPIALEESALLD
;
A
#
# COMPACT_ATOMS: atom_id res chain seq x y z
N MET A 1 -18.18 11.81 -33.42
CA MET A 1 -18.14 13.22 -32.99
C MET A 1 -16.77 13.79 -33.33
N LYS A 2 -16.67 14.83 -34.22
CA LYS A 2 -15.36 15.44 -34.59
C LYS A 2 -14.95 16.38 -33.45
N LEU A 3 -13.84 16.07 -32.80
CA LEU A 3 -13.27 16.92 -31.75
C LEU A 3 -12.89 18.29 -32.30
N SER A 4 -13.19 19.38 -31.57
CA SER A 4 -12.80 20.75 -31.98
C SER A 4 -11.27 20.88 -32.06
N LYS A 5 -10.78 21.81 -32.88
CA LYS A 5 -9.33 22.08 -33.01
C LYS A 5 -8.70 22.45 -31.65
N SER A 6 -9.39 23.31 -30.87
CA SER A 6 -8.95 23.74 -29.53
C SER A 6 -8.80 22.55 -28.59
N TYR A 7 -9.74 21.58 -28.60
CA TYR A 7 -9.66 20.40 -27.76
C TYR A 7 -8.51 19.47 -28.16
N LYS A 8 -8.22 19.34 -29.46
CA LYS A 8 -7.05 18.57 -29.93
C LYS A 8 -5.74 19.19 -29.47
N THR A 9 -5.62 20.51 -29.55
CA THR A 9 -4.44 21.26 -29.07
C THR A 9 -4.27 21.05 -27.54
N PHE A 10 -5.36 21.15 -26.78
CA PHE A 10 -5.32 20.88 -25.34
C PHE A 10 -4.83 19.46 -25.03
N LEU A 11 -5.35 18.46 -25.72
CA LEU A 11 -4.92 17.07 -25.54
C LEU A 11 -3.43 16.88 -25.88
N ALA A 12 -2.94 17.51 -26.96
CA ALA A 12 -1.55 17.42 -27.34
C ALA A 12 -0.62 18.05 -26.30
N VAL A 13 -0.95 19.27 -25.84
CA VAL A 13 -0.17 19.96 -24.80
C VAL A 13 -0.18 19.16 -23.49
N ASN A 14 -1.35 18.68 -23.08
CA ASN A 14 -1.49 17.84 -21.88
C ASN A 14 -0.65 16.56 -21.98
N ALA A 15 -0.68 15.88 -23.13
CA ALA A 15 0.11 14.69 -23.36
C ALA A 15 1.62 14.98 -23.27
N ILE A 16 2.10 16.07 -23.87
CA ILE A 16 3.51 16.48 -23.79
C ILE A 16 3.92 16.73 -22.34
N VAL A 17 3.11 17.49 -21.61
CA VAL A 17 3.38 17.78 -20.19
C VAL A 17 3.43 16.50 -19.35
N LEU A 18 2.47 15.61 -19.55
CA LEU A 18 2.43 14.34 -18.82
C LEU A 18 3.61 13.43 -19.17
N ILE A 19 3.99 13.34 -20.45
CA ILE A 19 5.18 12.58 -20.89
C ILE A 19 6.45 13.15 -20.24
N PHE A 20 6.60 14.48 -20.25
CA PHE A 20 7.75 15.13 -19.62
C PHE A 20 7.84 14.86 -18.13
N ILE A 21 6.74 15.01 -17.40
CA ILE A 21 6.68 14.70 -15.96
C ILE A 21 6.98 13.22 -15.72
N SER A 22 6.40 12.31 -16.52
CA SER A 22 6.65 10.88 -16.40
C SER A 22 8.13 10.54 -16.65
N ALA A 23 8.77 11.15 -17.63
CA ALA A 23 10.19 10.96 -17.90
C ALA A 23 11.07 11.41 -16.73
N LEU A 24 10.75 12.58 -16.15
CA LEU A 24 11.43 13.05 -14.93
C LEU A 24 11.27 12.10 -13.75
N MET A 25 10.07 11.54 -13.56
CA MET A 25 9.80 10.60 -12.47
C MET A 25 10.46 9.24 -12.69
N ILE A 26 10.60 8.78 -13.93
CA ILE A 26 11.22 7.48 -14.26
C ILE A 26 12.75 7.58 -14.23
N TYR A 27 13.32 8.74 -14.54
CA TYR A 27 14.78 8.94 -14.61
C TYR A 27 15.56 8.41 -13.40
N PRO A 28 15.21 8.73 -12.14
CA PRO A 28 15.96 8.23 -10.99
C PRO A 28 15.94 6.70 -10.88
N TYR A 29 14.87 6.04 -11.27
CA TYR A 29 14.80 4.57 -11.28
C TYR A 29 15.70 3.95 -12.36
N LEU A 30 15.73 4.54 -13.56
CA LEU A 30 16.63 4.11 -14.63
C LEU A 30 18.10 4.33 -14.25
N ASN A 31 18.40 5.45 -13.60
CA ASN A 31 19.74 5.72 -13.08
C ASN A 31 20.17 4.70 -12.02
N GLN A 32 19.32 4.37 -11.04
CA GLN A 32 19.62 3.35 -10.04
C GLN A 32 19.79 1.96 -10.67
N LEU A 33 18.98 1.62 -11.66
CA LEU A 33 19.14 0.37 -12.41
C LEU A 33 20.48 0.31 -13.16
N ALA A 34 20.88 1.41 -13.80
CA ALA A 34 22.17 1.50 -14.48
C ALA A 34 23.34 1.34 -13.48
N ILE A 35 23.26 1.96 -12.30
CA ILE A 35 24.25 1.81 -11.24
C ILE A 35 24.28 0.38 -10.71
N ALA A 36 23.12 -0.25 -10.50
CA ALA A 36 23.03 -1.62 -10.01
C ALA A 36 23.62 -2.65 -11.01
N LEU A 37 23.56 -2.35 -12.31
CA LEU A 37 24.12 -3.16 -13.38
C LEU A 37 25.55 -2.77 -13.76
N ASN A 38 26.17 -1.84 -13.08
CA ASN A 38 27.52 -1.38 -13.34
C ASN A 38 28.52 -1.88 -12.30
N ASP A 39 29.80 -1.98 -12.69
CA ASP A 39 30.88 -2.31 -11.76
C ASP A 39 30.94 -1.31 -10.59
N GLY A 40 31.11 -1.82 -9.36
CA GLY A 40 31.06 -1.03 -8.15
C GLY A 40 32.18 0.03 -8.07
N ASN A 41 33.39 -0.31 -8.50
CA ASN A 41 34.53 0.62 -8.50
C ASN A 41 34.30 1.74 -9.53
N ASP A 42 33.78 1.40 -10.70
CA ASP A 42 33.43 2.37 -11.73
C ASP A 42 32.25 3.27 -11.32
N SER A 43 31.29 2.71 -10.60
CA SER A 43 30.16 3.47 -10.04
C SER A 43 30.58 4.50 -9.00
N ALA A 44 31.62 4.19 -8.19
CA ALA A 44 32.19 5.11 -7.20
C ALA A 44 32.79 6.38 -7.83
N LEU A 45 33.19 6.32 -9.11
CA LEU A 45 33.68 7.49 -9.85
C LEU A 45 32.55 8.47 -10.27
N GLY A 46 31.29 8.06 -10.13
CA GLY A 46 30.11 8.87 -10.50
C GLY A 46 29.88 8.97 -12.00
N GLY A 47 28.92 9.81 -12.40
CA GLY A 47 28.65 10.14 -13.81
C GLY A 47 27.91 9.05 -14.61
N ILE A 48 27.35 8.03 -13.95
CA ILE A 48 26.44 7.08 -14.60
C ILE A 48 25.08 7.73 -14.75
N THR A 49 24.48 7.61 -15.93
CA THR A 49 23.14 8.17 -16.23
C THR A 49 22.10 7.06 -16.36
N ILE A 50 21.70 6.72 -17.58
CA ILE A 50 20.64 5.74 -17.86
C ILE A 50 21.24 4.37 -18.23
N PHE A 51 22.49 4.32 -18.67
CA PHE A 51 23.17 3.09 -19.11
C PHE A 51 24.41 2.82 -18.27
N PRO A 52 24.70 1.54 -17.93
CA PRO A 52 25.94 1.16 -17.26
C PRO A 52 27.13 1.33 -18.22
N ARG A 53 28.29 1.83 -17.70
CA ARG A 53 29.53 1.90 -18.47
C ARG A 53 30.27 0.57 -18.52
N LYS A 54 30.23 -0.17 -17.40
CA LYS A 54 30.84 -1.50 -17.27
C LYS A 54 29.78 -2.46 -16.74
N PHE A 55 29.04 -3.08 -17.65
CA PHE A 55 27.96 -3.99 -17.29
C PHE A 55 28.44 -5.19 -16.47
N THR A 56 27.82 -5.45 -15.34
CA THR A 56 28.07 -6.61 -14.49
C THR A 56 26.82 -7.02 -13.71
N LEU A 57 26.71 -8.30 -13.38
CA LEU A 57 25.70 -8.85 -12.50
C LEU A 57 26.22 -9.16 -11.09
N ILE A 58 27.49 -8.85 -10.80
CA ILE A 58 28.13 -9.18 -9.52
C ILE A 58 27.36 -8.59 -8.34
N ASN A 59 26.86 -7.37 -8.46
CA ASN A 59 26.07 -6.72 -7.39
C ASN A 59 24.83 -7.54 -7.04
N PHE A 60 24.11 -8.06 -8.04
CA PHE A 60 22.94 -8.92 -7.83
C PHE A 60 23.34 -10.28 -7.26
N GLN A 61 24.43 -10.89 -7.76
CA GLN A 61 24.92 -12.15 -7.24
C GLN A 61 25.31 -12.03 -5.77
N THR A 62 26.00 -10.95 -5.39
CA THR A 62 26.40 -10.68 -4.00
C THR A 62 25.20 -10.55 -3.08
N ILE A 63 24.19 -9.77 -3.49
CA ILE A 63 22.96 -9.57 -2.71
C ILE A 63 22.17 -10.87 -2.59
N LEU A 64 21.98 -11.60 -3.68
CA LEU A 64 21.21 -12.86 -3.68
C LEU A 64 21.91 -14.01 -2.93
N SER A 65 23.24 -13.94 -2.79
CA SER A 65 24.03 -14.90 -2.03
C SER A 65 24.01 -14.63 -0.52
N ASP A 66 23.53 -13.46 -0.09
CA ASP A 66 23.43 -13.13 1.34
C ASP A 66 22.18 -13.80 1.96
N PRO A 67 22.35 -14.73 2.93
CA PRO A 67 21.22 -15.38 3.59
C PRO A 67 20.28 -14.43 4.33
N SER A 68 20.76 -13.22 4.70
CA SER A 68 19.93 -12.22 5.37
C SER A 68 18.85 -11.66 4.45
N VAL A 69 19.14 -11.52 3.15
CA VAL A 69 18.21 -11.04 2.12
C VAL A 69 17.05 -12.03 1.94
N GLY A 70 17.34 -13.33 1.89
CA GLY A 70 16.33 -14.38 1.80
C GLY A 70 15.38 -14.35 3.01
N LYS A 71 15.93 -14.24 4.22
CA LYS A 71 15.11 -14.11 5.46
C LYS A 71 14.27 -12.84 5.45
N ALA A 72 14.85 -11.69 5.10
CA ALA A 72 14.13 -10.42 5.04
C ALA A 72 13.00 -10.45 4.00
N THR A 73 13.24 -11.06 2.85
CA THR A 73 12.23 -11.26 1.80
C THR A 73 11.08 -12.12 2.32
N LEU A 74 11.38 -13.25 2.97
CA LEU A 74 10.35 -14.12 3.56
C LEU A 74 9.50 -13.38 4.59
N VAL A 75 10.14 -12.63 5.50
CA VAL A 75 9.41 -11.82 6.49
C VAL A 75 8.54 -10.77 5.80
N SER A 76 9.03 -10.13 4.74
CA SER A 76 8.26 -9.13 3.97
C SER A 76 7.05 -9.74 3.26
N VAL A 77 7.20 -10.92 2.68
CA VAL A 77 6.09 -11.64 2.04
C VAL A 77 5.07 -12.09 3.09
N LEU A 78 5.52 -12.73 4.16
CA LEU A 78 4.63 -13.21 5.23
C LEU A 78 3.84 -12.05 5.87
N ARG A 79 4.50 -10.94 6.21
CA ARG A 79 3.80 -9.79 6.78
C ARG A 79 2.76 -9.22 5.82
N THR A 80 3.06 -9.17 4.52
CA THR A 80 2.14 -8.63 3.51
C THR A 80 0.92 -9.53 3.37
N VAL A 81 1.12 -10.84 3.20
CA VAL A 81 0.01 -11.80 3.07
C VAL A 81 -0.86 -11.80 4.32
N LEU A 82 -0.26 -11.93 5.49
CA LEU A 82 -1.01 -11.96 6.76
C LEU A 82 -1.73 -10.63 7.02
N ASN A 83 -1.08 -9.49 6.74
CA ASN A 83 -1.72 -8.20 6.89
C ASN A 83 -2.94 -8.07 5.97
N VAL A 84 -2.82 -8.42 4.69
CA VAL A 84 -3.94 -8.36 3.74
C VAL A 84 -5.10 -9.25 4.18
N VAL A 85 -4.82 -10.50 4.54
CA VAL A 85 -5.86 -11.46 4.96
C VAL A 85 -6.57 -10.97 6.23
N ILE A 86 -5.81 -10.61 7.26
CA ILE A 86 -6.38 -10.16 8.54
C ILE A 86 -7.11 -8.82 8.37
N HIS A 87 -6.52 -7.89 7.63
CA HIS A 87 -7.13 -6.58 7.36
C HIS A 87 -8.47 -6.73 6.62
N LEU A 88 -8.52 -7.54 5.56
CA LEU A 88 -9.75 -7.78 4.81
C LEU A 88 -10.80 -8.44 5.70
N PHE A 89 -10.42 -9.48 6.46
CA PHE A 89 -11.35 -10.18 7.33
C PHE A 89 -11.94 -9.27 8.41
N VAL A 90 -11.09 -8.52 9.13
CA VAL A 90 -11.53 -7.63 10.21
C VAL A 90 -12.35 -6.46 9.66
N THR A 91 -11.86 -5.84 8.57
CA THR A 91 -12.53 -4.68 7.95
C THR A 91 -13.87 -5.08 7.34
N PHE A 92 -13.95 -6.22 6.64
CA PHE A 92 -15.19 -6.74 6.08
C PHE A 92 -16.20 -7.08 7.17
N SER A 93 -15.78 -7.79 8.22
CA SER A 93 -16.65 -8.15 9.34
C SER A 93 -17.22 -6.90 10.03
N ALA A 94 -16.38 -5.88 10.25
CA ALA A 94 -16.81 -4.60 10.81
C ALA A 94 -17.76 -3.85 9.88
N ALA A 95 -17.45 -3.78 8.57
CA ALA A 95 -18.29 -3.15 7.57
C ALA A 95 -19.68 -3.83 7.49
N TYR A 96 -19.70 -5.17 7.41
CA TYR A 96 -20.94 -5.94 7.39
C TYR A 96 -21.78 -5.74 8.64
N ALA A 97 -21.18 -5.85 9.83
CA ALA A 97 -21.89 -5.62 11.09
C ALA A 97 -22.50 -4.20 11.14
N LEU A 98 -21.77 -3.20 10.67
CA LEU A 98 -22.22 -1.80 10.67
C LEU A 98 -23.20 -1.47 9.51
N THR A 99 -23.46 -2.36 8.57
CA THR A 99 -24.60 -2.22 7.63
C THR A 99 -25.93 -2.55 8.31
N ARG A 100 -25.92 -3.43 9.32
CA ARG A 100 -27.16 -3.90 9.97
C ARG A 100 -27.85 -2.79 10.74
N ARG A 101 -29.13 -2.51 10.42
CA ARG A 101 -29.92 -1.46 11.10
C ARG A 101 -30.21 -1.80 12.56
N ASN A 102 -30.30 -3.10 12.88
CA ASN A 102 -30.64 -3.59 14.22
C ASN A 102 -29.46 -3.60 15.20
N LEU A 103 -28.25 -3.23 14.77
CA LEU A 103 -27.08 -3.18 15.63
C LEU A 103 -27.24 -2.06 16.68
N ARG A 104 -27.40 -2.45 17.96
CA ARG A 104 -27.47 -1.51 19.08
C ARG A 104 -26.12 -0.76 19.21
N GLY A 105 -26.17 0.56 19.39
CA GLY A 105 -24.97 1.38 19.53
C GLY A 105 -24.24 1.72 18.23
N ARG A 106 -24.76 1.33 17.03
CA ARG A 106 -24.15 1.59 15.72
C ARG A 106 -23.70 3.05 15.55
N SER A 107 -24.55 4.00 15.94
CA SER A 107 -24.22 5.43 15.81
C SER A 107 -23.03 5.85 16.67
N VAL A 108 -22.95 5.32 17.89
CA VAL A 108 -21.84 5.61 18.83
C VAL A 108 -20.55 4.98 18.28
N ILE A 109 -20.58 3.72 17.85
CA ILE A 109 -19.44 3.01 17.28
C ILE A 109 -18.89 3.77 16.07
N ASN A 110 -19.76 4.18 15.14
CA ASN A 110 -19.35 4.96 13.97
C ASN A 110 -18.70 6.29 14.35
N LYS A 111 -19.25 7.02 15.35
CA LYS A 111 -18.69 8.30 15.81
C LYS A 111 -17.32 8.10 16.46
N VAL A 112 -17.17 7.06 17.28
CA VAL A 112 -15.88 6.74 17.92
C VAL A 112 -14.83 6.39 16.86
N PHE A 113 -15.15 5.52 15.92
CA PHE A 113 -14.21 5.17 14.84
C PHE A 113 -13.89 6.36 13.93
N MET A 114 -14.89 7.20 13.61
CA MET A 114 -14.65 8.44 12.84
C MET A 114 -13.68 9.36 13.58
N LEU A 115 -13.83 9.50 14.91
CA LEU A 115 -12.94 10.32 15.72
C LEU A 115 -11.50 9.83 15.65
N THR A 116 -11.27 8.50 15.64
CA THR A 116 -9.92 7.92 15.54
C THR A 116 -9.20 8.23 14.23
N MET A 117 -9.90 8.58 13.15
CA MET A 117 -9.25 8.99 11.89
C MET A 117 -8.55 10.34 12.01
N TYR A 118 -9.06 11.23 12.87
CA TYR A 118 -8.56 12.60 13.02
C TYR A 118 -7.56 12.75 14.18
N ILE A 119 -7.49 11.75 15.06
CA ILE A 119 -6.58 11.77 16.21
C ILE A 119 -5.37 10.90 15.89
N ASN A 120 -4.21 11.52 15.77
CA ASN A 120 -2.94 10.82 15.69
C ASN A 120 -2.14 11.11 16.98
N ALA A 121 -1.85 10.05 17.71
CA ALA A 121 -1.10 10.17 18.96
C ALA A 121 0.39 10.52 18.76
N GLY A 122 0.90 10.38 17.54
CA GLY A 122 2.31 10.57 17.23
C GLY A 122 3.18 9.35 17.57
N THR A 123 4.48 9.46 17.28
CA THR A 123 5.41 8.32 17.35
C THR A 123 5.70 7.86 18.78
N ILE A 124 5.86 8.81 19.72
CA ILE A 124 6.24 8.48 21.11
C ILE A 124 5.15 7.69 21.83
N PRO A 125 3.88 8.13 21.89
CA PRO A 125 2.80 7.36 22.49
C PRO A 125 2.60 5.99 21.82
N THR A 126 2.73 5.92 20.49
CA THR A 126 2.61 4.67 19.74
C THR A 126 3.73 3.68 20.14
N TYR A 127 4.97 4.15 20.29
CA TYR A 127 6.08 3.32 20.77
C TYR A 127 5.83 2.79 22.19
N ILE A 128 5.37 3.65 23.10
CA ILE A 128 5.06 3.27 24.48
C ILE A 128 3.96 2.19 24.50
N LEU A 129 2.91 2.37 23.69
CA LEU A 129 1.85 1.39 23.55
C LEU A 129 2.37 0.03 23.04
N TYR A 130 3.20 0.03 22.00
CA TYR A 130 3.76 -1.21 21.43
C TYR A 130 4.69 -1.90 22.42
N ARG A 131 5.45 -1.14 23.20
CA ARG A 131 6.28 -1.68 24.29
C ARG A 131 5.41 -2.32 25.36
N TYR A 132 4.36 -1.67 25.79
CA TYR A 132 3.43 -2.19 26.80
C TYR A 132 2.72 -3.46 26.34
N LEU A 133 2.36 -3.54 25.05
CA LEU A 133 1.73 -4.71 24.44
C LEU A 133 2.72 -5.83 24.09
N GLY A 134 4.01 -5.69 24.36
CA GLY A 134 5.04 -6.71 24.03
C GLY A 134 5.27 -6.87 22.53
N LEU A 135 4.95 -5.85 21.74
CA LEU A 135 5.11 -5.88 20.27
C LEU A 135 6.51 -5.47 19.80
N ILE A 136 7.34 -4.91 20.67
CA ILE A 136 8.73 -4.54 20.33
C ILE A 136 9.53 -5.82 20.05
N ASN A 137 10.26 -5.83 18.92
CA ASN A 137 10.99 -6.99 18.40
C ASN A 137 10.12 -8.23 18.16
N ASN A 138 8.83 -8.05 17.91
CA ASN A 138 7.88 -9.11 17.62
C ASN A 138 7.32 -8.94 16.21
N PHE A 139 7.22 -10.03 15.46
CA PHE A 139 6.65 -10.03 14.10
C PHE A 139 5.25 -9.38 14.04
N TRP A 140 4.43 -9.56 15.07
CA TRP A 140 3.07 -9.04 15.11
C TRP A 140 2.96 -7.52 15.11
N VAL A 141 4.05 -6.78 15.37
CA VAL A 141 4.08 -5.31 15.19
C VAL A 141 3.83 -4.88 13.75
N TYR A 142 4.12 -5.74 12.77
CA TYR A 142 3.88 -5.47 11.36
C TYR A 142 2.45 -5.74 10.91
N VAL A 143 1.66 -6.47 11.69
CA VAL A 143 0.33 -6.94 11.31
C VAL A 143 -0.77 -6.31 12.15
N LEU A 144 -0.68 -6.39 13.48
CA LEU A 144 -1.75 -5.98 14.38
C LEU A 144 -2.13 -4.48 14.26
N PRO A 145 -1.19 -3.52 14.20
CA PRO A 145 -1.53 -2.11 14.09
C PRO A 145 -2.25 -1.75 12.78
N TYR A 146 -2.07 -2.55 11.75
CA TYR A 146 -2.63 -2.32 10.41
C TYR A 146 -3.81 -3.25 10.09
N SER A 147 -4.27 -4.04 11.07
CA SER A 147 -5.34 -5.01 10.88
C SER A 147 -6.72 -4.39 10.62
N PHE A 148 -6.90 -3.11 10.92
CA PHE A 148 -8.16 -2.39 10.73
C PHE A 148 -7.92 -0.96 10.24
N SER A 149 -8.77 -0.51 9.31
CA SER A 149 -8.83 0.90 8.87
C SER A 149 -10.30 1.31 8.77
N PHE A 150 -10.66 2.35 9.51
CA PHE A 150 -12.02 2.87 9.44
C PHE A 150 -12.35 3.45 8.06
N TYR A 151 -11.37 4.06 7.37
CA TYR A 151 -11.53 4.55 6.01
C TYR A 151 -11.90 3.41 5.04
N ASN A 152 -11.11 2.32 5.06
CA ASN A 152 -11.39 1.15 4.22
C ASN A 152 -12.73 0.50 4.58
N MET A 153 -13.10 0.49 5.85
CA MET A 153 -14.39 0.00 6.32
C MET A 153 -15.56 0.81 5.76
N ILE A 154 -15.46 2.14 5.70
CA ILE A 154 -16.50 2.98 5.10
C ILE A 154 -16.67 2.66 3.61
N ILE A 155 -15.57 2.55 2.87
CA ILE A 155 -15.61 2.21 1.44
C ILE A 155 -16.27 0.83 1.25
N MET A 156 -15.80 -0.17 1.98
CA MET A 156 -16.34 -1.53 1.89
C MET A 156 -17.82 -1.59 2.26
N ARG A 157 -18.23 -0.85 3.28
CA ARG A 157 -19.62 -0.72 3.69
C ARG A 157 -20.49 -0.11 2.59
N SER A 158 -20.01 0.90 1.85
CA SER A 158 -20.75 1.51 0.74
C SER A 158 -21.04 0.46 -0.33
N PHE A 159 -20.04 -0.35 -0.71
CA PHE A 159 -20.23 -1.45 -1.66
C PHE A 159 -21.23 -2.52 -1.15
N ILE A 160 -21.14 -2.90 0.14
CA ILE A 160 -22.09 -3.87 0.72
C ILE A 160 -23.53 -3.34 0.66
N GLN A 161 -23.73 -2.02 0.88
CA GLN A 161 -25.05 -1.40 0.85
C GLN A 161 -25.68 -1.31 -0.56
N GLU A 162 -24.85 -1.38 -1.61
CA GLU A 162 -25.29 -1.39 -3.01
C GLU A 162 -25.74 -2.78 -3.47
N LEU A 163 -25.42 -3.85 -2.73
CA LEU A 163 -25.82 -5.20 -3.08
C LEU A 163 -27.34 -5.37 -2.93
N PRO A 164 -28.02 -6.01 -3.91
CA PRO A 164 -29.45 -6.30 -3.81
C PRO A 164 -29.77 -7.19 -2.60
N ILE A 165 -30.81 -6.82 -1.84
CA ILE A 165 -31.25 -7.57 -0.65
C ILE A 165 -31.61 -9.03 -1.00
N ALA A 166 -32.06 -9.29 -2.22
CA ALA A 166 -32.40 -10.62 -2.70
C ALA A 166 -31.22 -11.63 -2.63
N LEU A 167 -29.97 -11.15 -2.75
CA LEU A 167 -28.78 -12.01 -2.58
C LEU A 167 -28.60 -12.47 -1.12
N GLU A 168 -28.98 -11.64 -0.20
CA GLU A 168 -28.89 -11.93 1.23
C GLU A 168 -30.01 -12.86 1.67
N GLU A 169 -31.21 -12.66 1.13
CA GLU A 169 -32.38 -13.52 1.37
C GLU A 169 -32.15 -14.92 0.79
N SER A 170 -31.56 -15.04 -0.41
CA SER A 170 -31.25 -16.36 -0.98
C SER A 170 -30.21 -17.12 -0.15
N ALA A 171 -29.19 -16.43 0.36
CA ALA A 171 -28.15 -17.06 1.22
C ALA A 171 -28.68 -17.51 2.60
N LEU A 172 -29.84 -17.02 3.03
CA LEU A 172 -30.50 -17.47 4.27
C LEU A 172 -31.45 -18.66 4.04
N LEU A 173 -31.79 -18.95 2.78
CA LEU A 173 -32.69 -20.05 2.40
C LEU A 173 -31.94 -21.34 2.05
N ASP A 174 -30.65 -21.26 1.73
CA ASP A 174 -29.69 -22.37 1.52
C ASP A 174 -29.02 -22.80 2.84
#